data_38b75f5fc72df4c7c66d8ee2dbaf7936
#
_entry.id   38b75f5fc72df4c7c66d8ee2dbaf7936
#
_cell.length_a   1.000
_cell.length_b   1.000
_cell.length_c   1.000
_cell.angle_alpha   90.00
_cell.angle_beta   90.00
_cell.angle_gamma   90.00
#
_symmetry.space_group_name_H-M   'P 1'
#
loop_
_entity.id
_entity.type
_entity.pdbx_description
1 polymer ?
#
loop_
_entity_poly.entity_id
_entity_poly.type
_entity_poly.pdbx_seq_one_letter_code
_entity_poly.pdbx_strand_id
1 'polypeptide(L)'
;MANLKVSLPGLEMKNPIIPASGTFGFGYEFAKFYDINILGSMMLKGTTLEPRYGNPLPRIAEGPSGLLNAIGLQILVLMLLWLRN
;
A
#
# COMPACT_ATOMS: atom_id res chain seq x y z
N MET A 1 -13.87 26.80 4.45
CA MET A 1 -13.35 25.48 4.03
C MET A 1 -14.01 24.36 4.80
N ALA A 2 -14.32 23.28 4.13
CA ALA A 2 -14.90 22.11 4.78
C ALA A 2 -13.86 21.48 5.74
N ASN A 3 -14.34 21.01 6.88
CA ASN A 3 -13.51 20.26 7.82
C ASN A 3 -13.63 18.78 7.46
N LEU A 4 -12.52 18.21 6.95
CA LEU A 4 -12.47 16.82 6.52
C LEU A 4 -11.90 15.87 7.58
N LYS A 5 -11.64 16.36 8.79
CA LYS A 5 -11.07 15.55 9.86
C LYS A 5 -11.95 14.35 10.19
N VAL A 6 -11.31 13.21 10.42
CA VAL A 6 -11.96 11.97 10.81
C VAL A 6 -11.32 11.45 12.09
N SER A 7 -12.16 11.10 13.07
CA SER A 7 -11.69 10.53 14.33
C SER A 7 -12.13 9.08 14.41
N LEU A 8 -11.17 8.16 14.50
CA LEU A 8 -11.40 6.74 14.74
C LEU A 8 -10.81 6.38 16.11
N PRO A 9 -11.25 5.30 16.76
CA PRO A 9 -10.65 4.87 18.02
C PRO A 9 -9.13 4.68 17.86
N GLY A 10 -8.36 5.50 18.58
CA GLY A 10 -6.91 5.44 18.53
C GLY A 10 -6.23 6.07 17.31
N LEU A 11 -7.01 6.69 16.41
CA LEU A 11 -6.44 7.31 15.20
C LEU A 11 -7.22 8.56 14.81
N GLU A 12 -6.52 9.68 14.73
CA GLU A 12 -7.07 10.92 14.19
C GLU A 12 -6.45 11.21 12.83
N MET A 13 -7.30 11.51 11.84
CA MET A 13 -6.88 11.78 10.47
C MET A 13 -7.35 13.16 10.05
N LYS A 14 -6.50 13.88 9.32
CA LYS A 14 -6.87 15.21 8.79
C LYS A 14 -7.89 15.14 7.65
N ASN A 15 -8.03 13.97 7.01
CA ASN A 15 -9.03 13.70 5.98
C ASN A 15 -9.25 12.18 5.88
N PRO A 16 -10.32 11.72 5.20
CA PRO A 16 -10.64 10.29 5.12
C PRO A 16 -9.91 9.54 3.99
N ILE A 17 -8.96 10.13 3.31
CA ILE A 17 -8.32 9.50 2.15
C ILE A 17 -7.21 8.56 2.61
N ILE A 18 -7.36 7.28 2.26
CA ILE A 18 -6.42 6.21 2.59
C ILE A 18 -6.18 5.36 1.33
N PRO A 19 -5.01 5.45 0.68
CA PRO A 19 -4.71 4.57 -0.45
C PRO A 19 -4.58 3.11 -0.02
N ALA A 20 -5.03 2.20 -0.88
CA ALA A 20 -4.91 0.78 -0.63
C ALA A 20 -3.47 0.29 -0.87
N SER A 21 -3.02 -0.66 -0.05
CA SER A 21 -1.67 -1.19 -0.11
C SER A 21 -1.31 -1.80 -1.48
N GLY A 22 -2.29 -2.42 -2.14
CA GLY A 22 -2.07 -3.07 -3.43
C GLY A 22 -1.74 -2.11 -4.57
N THR A 23 -2.18 -0.86 -4.48
CA THR A 23 -1.94 0.15 -5.52
C THR A 23 -0.90 1.18 -5.13
N PHE A 24 -0.63 1.35 -3.85
CA PHE A 24 0.24 2.41 -3.33
C PHE A 24 1.60 1.89 -2.85
N GLY A 25 1.74 0.59 -2.59
CA GLY A 25 2.97 0.00 -2.09
C GLY A 25 3.36 0.56 -0.72
N PHE A 26 4.55 1.14 -0.62
CA PHE A 26 5.06 1.79 0.59
C PHE A 26 5.06 3.31 0.48
N GLY A 27 4.58 3.86 -0.63
CA GLY A 27 4.39 5.29 -0.81
C GLY A 27 5.60 6.05 -1.35
N TYR A 28 6.82 5.52 -1.26
CA TYR A 28 8.01 6.26 -1.68
C TYR A 28 8.03 6.57 -3.18
N GLU A 29 7.40 5.73 -4.00
CA GLU A 29 7.29 5.95 -5.44
C GLU A 29 6.40 7.15 -5.74
N PHE A 30 5.27 7.26 -5.04
CA PHE A 30 4.33 8.36 -5.20
C PHE A 30 4.83 9.66 -4.59
N ALA A 31 5.71 9.58 -3.57
CA ALA A 31 6.32 10.76 -2.99
C ALA A 31 7.16 11.57 -3.98
N LYS A 32 7.55 10.96 -5.10
CA LYS A 32 8.25 11.66 -6.19
C LYS A 32 7.35 12.56 -7.01
N PHE A 33 6.04 12.36 -6.96
CA PHE A 33 5.07 13.12 -7.75
C PHE A 33 4.34 14.17 -6.93
N TYR A 34 4.14 13.93 -5.64
CA TYR A 34 3.45 14.87 -4.76
C TYR A 34 3.83 14.58 -3.30
N ASP A 35 3.51 15.53 -2.43
CA ASP A 35 3.73 15.35 -0.99
C ASP A 35 2.67 14.40 -0.43
N ILE A 36 3.08 13.19 -0.06
CA ILE A 36 2.17 12.16 0.48
C ILE A 36 1.62 12.51 1.87
N ASN A 37 2.16 13.54 2.54
CA ASN A 37 1.63 14.01 3.82
C ASN A 37 0.25 14.66 3.70
N ILE A 38 -0.23 14.92 2.48
CA ILE A 38 -1.60 15.40 2.27
C ILE A 38 -2.65 14.33 2.55
N LEU A 39 -2.26 13.06 2.56
CA LEU A 39 -3.17 11.93 2.81
C LEU A 39 -3.56 11.86 4.28
N GLY A 40 -4.73 11.32 4.57
CA GLY A 40 -5.18 11.09 5.94
C GLY A 40 -4.41 9.97 6.63
N SER A 41 -4.15 8.90 5.91
CA SER A 41 -3.40 7.75 6.39
C SER A 41 -2.89 6.96 5.18
N MET A 42 -2.21 5.86 5.42
CA MET A 42 -1.69 5.01 4.36
C MET A 42 -1.69 3.55 4.83
N MET A 43 -2.17 2.66 3.97
CA MET A 43 -2.06 1.22 4.19
C MET A 43 -0.76 0.71 3.58
N LEU A 44 0.13 0.24 4.42
CA LEU A 44 1.38 -0.36 3.94
C LEU A 44 1.14 -1.74 3.37
N LYS A 45 1.94 -2.11 2.40
CA LYS A 45 1.94 -3.48 1.88
C LYS A 45 2.34 -4.45 3.00
N GLY A 46 1.81 -5.67 2.94
CA GLY A 46 2.19 -6.72 3.89
C GLY A 46 3.71 -6.84 3.97
N THR A 47 4.22 -7.00 5.19
CA THR A 47 5.66 -7.00 5.45
C THR A 47 6.04 -8.25 6.22
N THR A 48 7.13 -8.90 5.82
CA THR A 48 7.65 -10.10 6.49
C THR A 48 9.11 -9.89 6.86
N LEU A 49 9.61 -10.73 7.76
CA LEU A 49 11.01 -10.66 8.18
C LEU A 49 11.96 -11.01 7.03
N GLU A 50 11.58 -12.01 6.22
CA GLU A 50 12.34 -12.44 5.05
C GLU A 50 11.61 -12.06 3.77
N PRO A 51 12.34 -11.80 2.65
CA PRO A 51 11.71 -11.45 1.39
C PRO A 51 10.90 -12.63 0.85
N ARG A 52 9.77 -12.33 0.21
CA ARG A 52 8.94 -13.33 -0.46
C ARG A 52 8.77 -12.92 -1.92
N TYR A 53 9.11 -13.81 -2.81
CA TYR A 53 9.07 -13.54 -4.25
C TYR A 53 7.68 -13.80 -4.86
N GLY A 54 6.79 -14.42 -4.10
CA GLY A 54 5.46 -14.79 -4.57
C GLY A 54 5.48 -16.05 -5.42
N ASN A 55 4.38 -16.31 -6.11
CA ASN A 55 4.22 -17.47 -6.94
C ASN A 55 4.97 -17.32 -8.29
N PRO A 56 5.31 -18.42 -8.97
CA PRO A 56 5.87 -18.35 -10.32
C PRO A 56 4.85 -17.79 -11.32
N LEU A 57 5.34 -17.24 -12.42
CA LEU A 57 4.49 -16.75 -13.50
C LEU A 57 3.90 -17.92 -14.31
N PRO A 58 2.71 -17.77 -14.91
CA PRO A 58 1.84 -16.59 -14.89
C PRO A 58 1.07 -16.44 -13.59
N ARG A 59 0.81 -15.18 -13.16
CA ARG A 59 0.14 -14.89 -11.89
C ARG A 59 -1.18 -14.15 -12.06
N ILE A 60 -1.51 -13.74 -13.28
CA ILE A 60 -2.71 -12.97 -13.61
C ILE A 60 -3.40 -13.63 -14.78
N ALA A 61 -4.72 -13.77 -14.70
CA ALA A 61 -5.56 -14.26 -15.79
C ALA A 61 -6.83 -13.41 -15.87
N GLU A 62 -7.31 -13.17 -17.09
CA GLU A 62 -8.56 -12.47 -17.30
C GLU A 62 -9.74 -13.40 -17.11
N GLY A 63 -10.76 -12.90 -16.41
CA GLY A 63 -12.08 -13.54 -16.31
C GLY A 63 -13.13 -12.76 -17.09
N PRO A 64 -14.38 -13.25 -17.11
CA PRO A 64 -15.46 -12.60 -17.89
C PRO A 64 -15.73 -11.15 -17.49
N SER A 65 -15.51 -10.76 -16.23
CA SER A 65 -15.77 -9.40 -15.74
C SER A 65 -14.70 -8.92 -14.78
N GLY A 66 -13.49 -9.41 -14.93
CA GLY A 66 -12.40 -8.99 -14.03
C GLY A 66 -11.14 -9.82 -14.22
N LEU A 67 -10.26 -9.73 -13.23
CA LEU A 67 -8.98 -10.42 -13.24
C LEU A 67 -8.91 -11.41 -12.07
N LEU A 68 -8.25 -12.54 -12.33
CA LEU A 68 -7.83 -13.48 -11.29
C LEU A 68 -6.34 -13.30 -11.06
N ASN A 69 -5.91 -13.32 -9.81
CA ASN A 69 -4.50 -13.23 -9.51
C ASN A 69 -4.09 -14.31 -8.50
N ALA A 70 -2.82 -14.69 -8.59
CA ALA A 70 -2.18 -15.62 -7.67
C ALA A 70 -0.76 -15.12 -7.40
N ILE A 71 -0.66 -13.90 -6.86
CA ILE A 71 0.62 -13.25 -6.57
C ILE A 71 1.41 -14.03 -5.52
N GLY A 72 0.73 -14.52 -4.48
CA GLY A 72 1.34 -15.39 -3.47
C GLY A 72 2.27 -14.67 -2.50
N LEU A 73 1.86 -13.51 -2.02
CA LEU A 73 2.60 -12.74 -1.02
C LEU A 73 4.01 -12.36 -1.50
N GLN A 74 4.08 -11.62 -2.60
CA GLN A 74 5.33 -10.98 -3.01
C GLN A 74 5.59 -9.78 -2.11
N ILE A 75 6.59 -9.87 -1.25
CA ILE A 75 6.80 -8.92 -0.13
C ILE A 75 8.27 -8.55 -0.02
N LEU A 76 8.53 -7.25 0.24
CA LEU A 76 9.87 -6.76 0.56
C LEU A 76 10.21 -7.02 2.04
N VAL A 77 11.50 -7.08 2.34
CA VAL A 77 12.00 -7.24 3.70
C VAL A 77 11.81 -5.96 4.51
N LEU A 78 11.45 -6.10 5.75
CA LEU A 78 11.30 -4.98 6.68
C LEU A 78 12.55 -4.11 6.75
N MET A 79 13.73 -4.73 6.74
CA MET A 79 15.01 -4.02 6.78
C MET A 79 15.24 -3.11 5.56
N LEU A 80 14.83 -3.56 4.38
CA LEU A 80 14.94 -2.75 3.15
C LEU A 80 14.03 -1.53 3.21
N LEU A 81 12.87 -1.66 3.83
CA LEU A 81 11.97 -0.53 4.05
C LEU A 81 12.61 0.51 4.95
N TRP A 82 13.25 0.07 6.03
CA TRP A 82 13.89 0.96 6.98
C TRP A 82 15.07 1.72 6.37
N LEU A 83 15.86 1.04 5.53
CA LEU A 83 17.02 1.65 4.87
C LEU A 83 16.64 2.64 3.77
N ARG A 84 15.40 2.59 3.26
CA ARG A 84 14.92 3.52 2.22
C ARG A 84 14.32 4.80 2.76
N ASN A 85 14.06 4.84 4.05
CA ASN A 85 13.56 6.02 4.74
C ASN A 85 14.70 6.83 5.33
#